data_f5b80d24a7d8e53d3574cba8f9f50a65
#
_entry.id   f5b80d24a7d8e53d3574cba8f9f50a65
#
_cell.length_a   1.000
_cell.length_b   1.000
_cell.length_c   1.000
_cell.angle_alpha   90.00
_cell.angle_beta   90.00
_cell.angle_gamma   90.00
#
_symmetry.space_group_name_H-M   'P 1'
#
loop_
_entity.id
_entity.type
_entity.pdbx_description
1 polymer ?
#
loop_
_entity_poly.entity_id
_entity_poly.type
_entity_poly.pdbx_seq_one_letter_code
_entity_poly.pdbx_strand_id
1 'polypeptide(L)'
;ARSEMCIRDSTGSTLAWRRGRHTSTTVQIDHVVALGNAWVTGAQHLPAPTRRALANDPLNLVAVDGPANEAKRDGDAATWLPPNKAYRCDYVARQIAVKTKYQLWVTPAEKTAMARVLDRCPAQTLPTGAPR
;
A
#
# COMPACT_ATOMS: atom_id res chain seq x y z
N ALA A 1 5.17 -6.63 24.75
CA ALA A 1 4.63 -6.48 23.40
C ALA A 1 3.89 -7.75 22.98
N ARG A 2 2.75 -7.60 22.38
CA ARG A 2 2.00 -8.75 21.88
C ARG A 2 2.68 -9.33 20.66
N SER A 3 2.84 -10.66 20.65
CA SER A 3 3.40 -11.38 19.52
C SER A 3 2.32 -11.91 18.57
N GLU A 4 1.04 -11.75 18.94
CA GLU A 4 -0.10 -12.19 18.14
C GLU A 4 -1.05 -11.04 17.87
N MET A 5 -1.63 -11.02 16.68
CA MET A 5 -2.68 -10.09 16.32
C MET A 5 -3.55 -10.66 15.21
N CYS A 6 -4.80 -10.21 15.15
CA CYS A 6 -5.66 -10.49 14.01
C CYS A 6 -5.60 -9.28 13.08
N ILE A 7 -5.25 -9.52 11.83
CA ILE A 7 -5.13 -8.46 10.83
C ILE A 7 -5.95 -8.81 9.60
N ARG A 8 -6.48 -7.79 8.97
CA ARG A 8 -7.16 -7.93 7.70
C ARG A 8 -6.17 -7.56 6.58
N ASP A 9 -5.91 -8.50 5.71
CA ASP A 9 -4.93 -8.30 4.64
C ASP A 9 -5.55 -7.62 3.41
N SER A 10 -4.73 -7.41 2.39
CA SER A 10 -5.13 -6.77 1.15
C SER A 10 -6.13 -7.58 0.32
N THR A 11 -6.32 -8.86 0.63
CA THR A 11 -7.32 -9.70 -0.02
C THR A 11 -8.67 -9.65 0.71
N GLY A 12 -8.74 -8.98 1.85
CA GLY A 12 -9.91 -8.90 2.70
C GLY A 12 -10.04 -10.04 3.69
N SER A 13 -9.09 -10.98 3.68
CA SER A 13 -9.07 -12.09 4.63
C SER A 13 -8.58 -11.62 6.00
N THR A 14 -9.20 -12.15 7.05
CA THR A 14 -8.72 -11.93 8.41
C THR A 14 -7.70 -13.00 8.74
N LEU A 15 -6.50 -12.57 9.14
CA LEU A 15 -5.42 -13.46 9.48
C LEU A 15 -5.05 -13.32 10.93
N ALA A 16 -4.83 -14.45 11.61
CA ALA A 16 -4.19 -14.48 12.91
C ALA A 16 -2.69 -14.46 12.68
N TRP A 17 -2.04 -13.36 13.04
CA TRP A 17 -0.60 -13.22 12.86
C TRP A 17 0.11 -13.35 14.19
N ARG A 18 1.17 -14.16 14.18
CA ARG A 18 2.08 -14.31 15.31
C ARG A 18 3.48 -14.06 14.82
N ARG A 19 4.26 -13.29 15.56
CA ARG A 19 5.67 -13.09 15.22
C ARG A 19 6.39 -14.42 15.25
N GLY A 20 7.09 -14.77 14.16
CA GLY A 20 7.84 -15.99 14.03
C GLY A 20 8.20 -16.31 12.59
N ARG A 21 9.04 -17.34 12.41
CA ARG A 21 9.56 -17.69 11.08
C ARG A 21 8.47 -18.18 10.12
N HIS A 22 7.53 -18.97 10.62
CA HIS A 22 6.51 -19.60 9.76
C HIS A 22 5.38 -18.65 9.40
N THR A 23 5.02 -17.76 10.30
CA THR A 23 3.95 -16.80 10.06
C THR A 23 4.39 -15.62 9.20
N SER A 24 5.67 -15.27 9.22
CA SER A 24 6.22 -14.16 8.43
C SER A 24 6.21 -14.44 6.93
N THR A 25 6.18 -15.71 6.50
CA THR A 25 6.06 -16.08 5.08
C THR A 25 4.63 -16.00 4.59
N THR A 26 3.64 -16.21 5.47
CA THR A 26 2.22 -16.14 5.14
C THR A 26 1.72 -14.70 5.12
N VAL A 27 2.18 -13.88 6.06
CA VAL A 27 1.82 -12.47 6.18
C VAL A 27 3.06 -11.62 6.03
N GLN A 28 3.06 -10.75 5.06
CA GLN A 28 4.17 -9.84 4.76
C GLN A 28 3.71 -8.39 4.96
N ILE A 29 4.66 -7.51 5.20
CA ILE A 29 4.39 -6.07 5.22
C ILE A 29 4.75 -5.53 3.85
N ASP A 30 3.77 -4.93 3.18
CA ASP A 30 3.93 -4.34 1.86
C ASP A 30 3.92 -2.82 1.95
N HIS A 31 4.68 -2.18 1.09
CA HIS A 31 4.56 -0.76 0.82
C HIS A 31 3.42 -0.55 -0.18
N VAL A 32 2.40 0.19 0.22
CA VAL A 32 1.23 0.46 -0.65
C VAL A 32 1.68 1.14 -1.94
N VAL A 33 2.55 2.14 -1.82
CA VAL A 33 3.34 2.63 -2.95
C VAL A 33 4.67 1.89 -2.90
N ALA A 34 4.85 0.93 -3.82
CA ALA A 34 6.08 0.14 -3.88
C ALA A 34 7.30 1.06 -3.96
N LEU A 35 8.38 0.70 -3.25
CA LEU A 35 9.55 1.56 -3.19
C LEU A 35 10.18 1.80 -4.56
N GLY A 36 10.16 0.81 -5.46
CA GLY A 36 10.62 0.98 -6.84
C GLY A 36 9.74 1.95 -7.62
N ASN A 37 8.43 1.90 -7.44
CA ASN A 37 7.51 2.87 -8.03
C ASN A 37 7.75 4.28 -7.46
N ALA A 38 7.90 4.41 -6.15
CA ALA A 38 8.20 5.69 -5.51
C ALA A 38 9.48 6.29 -6.08
N TRP A 39 10.52 5.49 -6.27
CA TRP A 39 11.80 5.93 -6.80
C TRP A 39 11.65 6.58 -8.18
N VAL A 40 10.98 5.92 -9.11
CA VAL A 40 10.81 6.41 -10.47
C VAL A 40 9.78 7.54 -10.59
N THR A 41 8.97 7.77 -9.55
CA THR A 41 7.97 8.83 -9.55
C THR A 41 8.33 9.99 -8.61
N GLY A 42 9.60 10.13 -8.27
CA GLY A 42 10.10 11.33 -7.61
C GLY A 42 10.93 11.11 -6.36
N ALA A 43 10.89 9.93 -5.74
CA ALA A 43 11.63 9.70 -4.50
C ALA A 43 13.15 9.84 -4.68
N GLN A 44 13.67 9.58 -5.89
CA GLN A 44 15.07 9.76 -6.20
C GLN A 44 15.56 11.21 -5.99
N HIS A 45 14.65 12.18 -6.04
CA HIS A 45 14.96 13.59 -5.83
C HIS A 45 14.77 14.05 -4.37
N LEU A 46 14.26 13.17 -3.50
CA LEU A 46 14.07 13.50 -2.09
C LEU A 46 15.35 13.29 -1.30
N PRO A 47 15.56 14.06 -0.22
CA PRO A 47 16.68 13.80 0.71
C PRO A 47 16.58 12.41 1.31
N ALA A 48 17.72 11.81 1.65
CA ALA A 48 17.76 10.47 2.23
C ALA A 48 16.89 10.31 3.50
N PRO A 49 16.86 11.29 4.44
CA PRO A 49 15.97 11.17 5.59
C PRO A 49 14.49 11.10 5.21
N THR A 50 14.08 11.84 4.17
CA THR A 50 12.70 11.82 3.68
C THR A 50 12.37 10.48 3.03
N ARG A 51 13.31 9.91 2.27
CA ARG A 51 13.12 8.57 1.70
C ARG A 51 12.96 7.51 2.78
N ARG A 52 13.75 7.61 3.88
CA ARG A 52 13.60 6.70 5.02
C ARG A 52 12.22 6.86 5.68
N ALA A 53 11.76 8.10 5.84
CA ALA A 53 10.44 8.38 6.39
C ALA A 53 9.35 7.73 5.54
N LEU A 54 9.43 7.86 4.23
CA LEU A 54 8.50 7.21 3.28
C LEU A 54 8.48 5.69 3.46
N ALA A 55 9.64 5.07 3.54
CA ALA A 55 9.77 3.62 3.65
C ALA A 55 9.25 3.08 4.98
N ASN A 56 9.24 3.89 6.03
CA ASN A 56 8.81 3.50 7.38
C ASN A 56 7.47 4.12 7.78
N ASP A 57 6.81 4.84 6.90
CA ASP A 57 5.56 5.51 7.20
C ASP A 57 4.42 4.49 7.33
N PRO A 58 3.72 4.43 8.48
CA PRO A 58 2.56 3.55 8.64
C PRO A 58 1.49 3.76 7.57
N LEU A 59 1.37 4.96 7.01
CA LEU A 59 0.46 5.23 5.92
C LEU A 59 0.78 4.38 4.69
N ASN A 60 2.06 4.07 4.48
CA ASN A 60 2.56 3.30 3.33
C ASN A 60 2.74 1.81 3.64
N LEU A 61 2.42 1.36 4.85
CA LEU A 61 2.66 -0.02 5.27
C LEU A 61 1.33 -0.73 5.52
N VAL A 62 1.15 -1.89 4.90
CA VAL A 62 -0.04 -2.72 5.11
C VAL A 62 0.39 -4.18 5.23
N ALA A 63 -0.33 -4.93 6.06
CA ALA A 63 -0.18 -6.38 6.10
C ALA A 63 -0.86 -6.98 4.89
N VAL A 64 -0.17 -7.88 4.20
CA VAL A 64 -0.68 -8.51 2.98
C VAL A 64 -0.44 -10.01 2.99
N ASP A 65 -1.26 -10.73 2.23
CA ASP A 65 -1.00 -12.11 1.90
C ASP A 65 0.29 -12.22 1.07
N GLY A 66 1.19 -13.14 1.44
CA GLY A 66 2.49 -13.28 0.80
C GLY A 66 2.42 -13.47 -0.71
N PRO A 67 1.62 -14.46 -1.23
CA PRO A 67 1.47 -14.62 -2.67
C PRO A 67 0.94 -13.39 -3.40
N ALA A 68 -0.02 -12.67 -2.81
CA ALA A 68 -0.52 -11.44 -3.41
C ALA A 68 0.55 -10.34 -3.46
N ASN A 69 1.37 -10.23 -2.41
CA ASN A 69 2.48 -9.29 -2.37
C ASN A 69 3.54 -9.60 -3.42
N GLU A 70 3.87 -10.87 -3.59
CA GLU A 70 4.83 -11.31 -4.61
C GLU A 70 4.34 -10.99 -6.02
N ALA A 71 3.04 -11.14 -6.28
CA ALA A 71 2.45 -10.81 -7.57
C ALA A 71 2.52 -9.31 -7.89
N LYS A 72 2.42 -8.47 -6.88
CA LYS A 72 2.45 -7.01 -7.04
C LYS A 72 3.82 -6.50 -7.50
N ARG A 73 4.92 -6.98 -6.90
CA ARG A 73 6.28 -6.48 -7.14
C ARG A 73 6.34 -4.95 -6.98
N ASP A 74 6.95 -4.24 -7.92
CA ASP A 74 7.02 -2.77 -7.94
C ASP A 74 5.85 -2.11 -8.69
N GLY A 75 4.78 -2.87 -8.93
CA GLY A 75 3.64 -2.41 -9.72
C GLY A 75 2.88 -1.25 -9.09
N ASP A 76 2.37 -0.39 -9.97
CA ASP A 76 1.41 0.65 -9.61
C ASP A 76 -0.03 0.18 -9.88
N ALA A 77 -1.01 1.06 -9.68
CA ALA A 77 -2.42 0.71 -9.87
C ALA A 77 -2.78 0.37 -11.31
N ALA A 78 -1.95 0.74 -12.28
CA ALA A 78 -2.17 0.38 -13.68
C ALA A 78 -1.75 -1.06 -13.98
N THR A 79 -0.85 -1.62 -13.20
CA THR A 79 -0.29 -2.96 -13.44
C THR A 79 -0.78 -4.00 -12.44
N TRP A 80 -1.20 -3.58 -11.25
CA TRP A 80 -1.68 -4.50 -10.23
C TRP A 80 -2.64 -3.80 -9.28
N LEU A 81 -3.70 -4.49 -8.91
CA LEU A 81 -4.63 -4.09 -7.86
C LEU A 81 -4.91 -5.29 -6.95
N PRO A 82 -5.24 -5.06 -5.67
CA PRO A 82 -5.61 -6.16 -4.78
C PRO A 82 -6.74 -6.99 -5.37
N PRO A 83 -6.68 -8.33 -5.26
CA PRO A 83 -7.74 -9.21 -5.77
C PRO A 83 -9.12 -8.90 -5.18
N ASN A 84 -9.19 -8.52 -3.90
CA ASN A 84 -10.44 -8.15 -3.26
C ASN A 84 -10.88 -6.77 -3.74
N LYS A 85 -11.92 -6.73 -4.56
CA LYS A 85 -12.46 -5.49 -5.13
C LYS A 85 -12.94 -4.51 -4.06
N ALA A 86 -13.47 -5.01 -2.94
CA ALA A 86 -13.94 -4.16 -1.85
C ALA A 86 -12.79 -3.41 -1.16
N TYR A 87 -11.57 -3.93 -1.22
CA TYR A 87 -10.40 -3.30 -0.63
C TYR A 87 -9.77 -2.24 -1.55
N ARG A 88 -10.06 -2.29 -2.85
CA ARG A 88 -9.39 -1.41 -3.84
C ARG A 88 -9.60 0.07 -3.60
N CYS A 89 -10.77 0.46 -3.09
CA CYS A 89 -11.05 1.86 -2.78
C CYS A 89 -10.12 2.41 -1.71
N ASP A 90 -9.97 1.70 -0.59
CA ASP A 90 -9.06 2.08 0.48
C ASP A 90 -7.60 2.04 0.01
N TYR A 91 -7.24 1.01 -0.76
CA TYR A 91 -5.90 0.84 -1.28
C TYR A 91 -5.48 2.01 -2.17
N VAL A 92 -6.33 2.39 -3.13
CA VAL A 92 -6.04 3.51 -4.04
C VAL A 92 -6.02 4.84 -3.30
N ALA A 93 -6.97 5.06 -2.38
CA ALA A 93 -6.98 6.27 -1.56
C ALA A 93 -5.70 6.40 -0.75
N ARG A 94 -5.19 5.29 -0.21
CA ARG A 94 -3.95 5.26 0.54
C ARG A 94 -2.74 5.55 -0.34
N GLN A 95 -2.69 5.04 -1.57
CA GLN A 95 -1.63 5.37 -2.53
C GLN A 95 -1.61 6.86 -2.83
N ILE A 96 -2.77 7.45 -3.05
CA ILE A 96 -2.89 8.89 -3.31
C ILE A 96 -2.41 9.71 -2.11
N ALA A 97 -2.82 9.31 -0.89
CA ALA A 97 -2.40 9.99 0.33
C ALA A 97 -0.87 9.96 0.50
N VAL A 98 -0.24 8.82 0.25
CA VAL A 98 1.22 8.68 0.33
C VAL A 98 1.91 9.55 -0.72
N LYS A 99 1.48 9.47 -1.98
CA LYS A 99 2.09 10.26 -3.05
C LYS A 99 1.90 11.75 -2.84
N THR A 100 0.76 12.17 -2.32
CA THR A 100 0.52 13.57 -1.98
C THR A 100 1.44 14.04 -0.85
N LYS A 101 1.56 13.24 0.21
CA LYS A 101 2.40 13.58 1.37
C LYS A 101 3.87 13.77 0.98
N TYR A 102 4.38 12.93 0.08
CA TYR A 102 5.78 12.94 -0.32
C TYR A 102 6.02 13.62 -1.67
N GLN A 103 4.99 14.25 -2.24
CA GLN A 103 5.08 14.98 -3.51
C GLN A 103 5.62 14.12 -4.66
N LEU A 104 5.17 12.89 -4.70
CA LEU A 104 5.44 11.97 -5.80
C LEU A 104 4.40 12.15 -6.89
N TRP A 105 4.75 11.83 -8.13
CA TRP A 105 3.80 11.93 -9.24
C TRP A 105 3.22 10.58 -9.61
N VAL A 106 2.21 10.60 -10.47
CA VAL A 106 1.60 9.42 -11.06
C VAL A 106 1.75 9.47 -12.58
N THR A 107 1.85 8.30 -13.20
CA THR A 107 1.80 8.22 -14.66
C THR A 107 0.37 8.41 -15.15
N PRO A 108 0.14 8.77 -16.42
CA PRO A 108 -1.21 8.84 -16.98
C PRO A 108 -1.99 7.53 -16.85
N ALA A 109 -1.33 6.39 -17.08
CA ALA A 109 -1.97 5.08 -16.94
C ALA A 109 -2.37 4.80 -15.49
N GLU A 110 -1.51 5.12 -14.54
CA GLU A 110 -1.79 4.99 -13.10
C GLU A 110 -2.99 5.86 -12.69
N LYS A 111 -3.01 7.11 -13.12
CA LYS A 111 -4.11 8.02 -12.86
C LYS A 111 -5.44 7.48 -13.38
N THR A 112 -5.45 6.97 -14.60
CA THR A 112 -6.64 6.37 -15.21
C THR A 112 -7.14 5.18 -14.40
N ALA A 113 -6.24 4.28 -14.00
CA ALA A 113 -6.61 3.11 -13.20
C ALA A 113 -7.16 3.51 -11.83
N MET A 114 -6.53 4.47 -11.16
CA MET A 114 -6.99 4.98 -9.87
C MET A 114 -8.39 5.62 -9.98
N ALA A 115 -8.62 6.43 -11.02
CA ALA A 115 -9.91 7.07 -11.24
C ALA A 115 -11.02 6.04 -11.44
N ARG A 116 -10.77 4.96 -12.18
CA ARG A 116 -11.75 3.89 -12.37
C ARG A 116 -12.16 3.23 -11.07
N VAL A 117 -11.20 3.01 -10.16
CA VAL A 117 -11.49 2.44 -8.85
C VAL A 117 -12.33 3.42 -8.03
N LEU A 118 -11.91 4.68 -7.95
CA LEU A 118 -12.58 5.68 -7.11
C LEU A 118 -13.96 6.06 -7.61
N ASP A 119 -14.24 5.94 -8.91
CA ASP A 119 -15.57 6.18 -9.47
C ASP A 119 -16.64 5.25 -8.87
N ARG A 120 -16.24 4.09 -8.35
CA ARG A 120 -17.13 3.12 -7.72
C ARG A 120 -17.34 3.38 -6.24
N CYS A 121 -16.58 4.30 -5.65
CA CYS A 121 -16.62 4.58 -4.22
C CYS A 121 -16.54 6.10 -3.97
N PRO A 122 -17.58 6.86 -4.38
CA PRO A 122 -17.55 8.33 -4.32
C PRO A 122 -17.45 8.87 -2.89
N ALA A 123 -17.80 8.07 -1.88
CA ALA A 123 -17.68 8.46 -0.47
C ALA A 123 -16.30 8.17 0.13
N GLN A 124 -15.37 7.58 -0.64
CA GLN A 124 -14.05 7.26 -0.13
C GLN A 124 -13.27 8.52 0.24
N THR A 125 -12.74 8.55 1.46
CA THR A 125 -11.89 9.63 1.93
C THR A 125 -10.43 9.21 1.92
N LEU A 126 -9.52 10.19 1.93
CA LEU A 126 -8.09 9.93 2.05
C LEU A 126 -7.72 9.65 3.52
N PRO A 127 -6.92 8.62 3.79
CA PRO A 127 -6.40 8.41 5.13
C PRO A 127 -5.41 9.52 5.51
N THR A 128 -5.34 9.83 6.81
CA THR A 128 -4.51 10.94 7.31
C THR A 128 -3.13 10.50 7.80
N GLY A 129 -2.88 9.21 7.87
CA GLY A 129 -1.66 8.68 8.47
C GLY A 129 -1.72 8.57 9.99
N ALA A 130 -2.85 8.89 10.61
CA ALA A 130 -3.04 8.67 12.04
C ALA A 130 -3.10 7.15 12.32
N PRO A 131 -2.67 6.70 13.51
CA PRO A 131 -2.80 5.29 13.91
C PRO A 131 -4.25 4.84 13.86
N ARG A 132 -4.46 3.63 13.39
CA ARG A 132 -5.78 3.00 13.35
C ARG A 132 -6.05 2.17 14.60
#